data_bdc4c2435ebd7147bd81787ebf96f873
#
_entry.id   bdc4c2435ebd7147bd81787ebf96f873
#
_cell.length_a   1.000
_cell.length_b   1.000
_cell.length_c   1.000
_cell.angle_alpha   90.00
_cell.angle_beta   90.00
_cell.angle_gamma   90.00
#
_symmetry.space_group_name_H-M   'P 1'
#
loop_
_entity.id
_entity.type
_entity.pdbx_description
1 polymer ?
#
loop_
_entity_poly.entity_id
_entity_poly.type
_entity_poly.pdbx_seq_one_letter_code
_entity_poly.pdbx_strand_id
1 'polypeptide(L)'
;MQIIIAQGSLEDELGCGNCHSGLAPSEIIMQRAPDLSYSGLKYNEAFIFDYLKSPQKIRHHIGKSRMPDFGFADNEALALTKYLMSQKKLPGNKNLESKRIKPNDKGFNLIHNDYQCTACHKLNEVGVLQSTDLTDAGVRLKNNWLYDLLLNPSLYVPKASPMPTFFNKENSKDDKIIKDMVGYLSYQSQKERSQLENQLQNVEKKYPDITREDGRLVFLSQNCMGCHTLKEEETWFKTHNAPDLSAQRMRTKTSWLIDYLKNTSTIRPYGYFPGTGSRMPNYNLSDTEIDTLISWLGQMKMKTKLEPVSVFQTQKAERLLNDNLACLGCHELNGKGGKIGPDLSIAGRRLTDGYIKMAIEMPHMVLPESIMPKIQMPKNWIKLIQSYLAHTNTETKSKYANLIINPPYKVSTPYNTNCAPCHGIMGDGMGFNASSLPVSPGNFTDEKIISLRSDNTLFDTIYGGGKIMNKSHFMPPWGQKLSRQEIVEYVSEIRKFCQCNPPEWSKK
;
A
#
# COMPACT_ATOMS: atom_id res chain seq x y z
N MET A 1 -34.93 -9.37 -15.38
CA MET A 1 -34.35 -10.29 -14.38
C MET A 1 -33.15 -9.58 -13.80
N GLN A 2 -33.30 -8.95 -12.63
CA GLN A 2 -32.15 -8.35 -11.93
C GLN A 2 -31.20 -9.49 -11.56
N ILE A 3 -29.98 -9.44 -12.04
CA ILE A 3 -28.91 -10.30 -11.51
C ILE A 3 -28.68 -9.80 -10.08
N ILE A 4 -29.25 -10.51 -9.11
CA ILE A 4 -28.88 -10.32 -7.70
C ILE A 4 -27.48 -10.89 -7.57
N ILE A 5 -26.47 -10.04 -7.86
CA ILE A 5 -25.12 -10.29 -7.41
C ILE A 5 -25.23 -10.21 -5.88
N ALA A 6 -24.88 -11.31 -5.19
CA ALA A 6 -24.91 -11.36 -3.74
C ALA A 6 -24.23 -10.08 -3.19
N GLN A 7 -25.01 -9.26 -2.48
CA GLN A 7 -24.46 -8.09 -1.80
C GLN A 7 -23.75 -8.64 -0.56
N GLY A 8 -22.44 -8.52 -0.54
CA GLY A 8 -21.62 -8.73 0.66
C GLY A 8 -21.77 -7.58 1.64
N SER A 9 -21.22 -7.75 2.82
CA SER A 9 -21.03 -6.62 3.72
C SER A 9 -20.09 -5.56 3.09
N LEU A 10 -20.12 -4.34 3.57
CA LEU A 10 -19.33 -3.25 2.95
C LEU A 10 -17.82 -3.54 2.97
N GLU A 11 -17.30 -4.10 4.08
CA GLU A 11 -15.91 -4.48 4.21
C GLU A 11 -15.50 -5.58 3.23
N ASP A 12 -16.40 -6.50 2.89
CA ASP A 12 -16.18 -7.51 1.85
C ASP A 12 -16.15 -6.89 0.46
N GLU A 13 -17.10 -6.00 0.17
CA GLU A 13 -17.17 -5.33 -1.14
C GLU A 13 -15.97 -4.42 -1.40
N LEU A 14 -15.35 -3.89 -0.34
CA LEU A 14 -14.12 -3.09 -0.40
C LEU A 14 -12.84 -3.93 -0.29
N GLY A 15 -12.94 -5.20 0.08
CA GLY A 15 -11.81 -6.12 0.19
C GLY A 15 -10.89 -5.85 1.38
N CYS A 16 -11.42 -5.34 2.49
CA CYS A 16 -10.59 -4.99 3.66
C CYS A 16 -9.79 -6.18 4.19
N GLY A 17 -10.38 -7.39 4.25
CA GLY A 17 -9.73 -8.61 4.70
C GLY A 17 -8.58 -9.11 3.79
N ASN A 18 -8.44 -8.55 2.58
CA ASN A 18 -7.36 -8.94 1.68
C ASN A 18 -6.03 -8.23 2.00
N CYS A 19 -6.07 -7.20 2.85
CA CYS A 19 -4.89 -6.49 3.34
C CYS A 19 -4.77 -6.56 4.87
N HIS A 20 -5.89 -6.49 5.60
CA HIS A 20 -5.92 -6.47 7.06
C HIS A 20 -6.09 -7.88 7.64
N SER A 21 -5.24 -8.26 8.60
CA SER A 21 -5.41 -9.46 9.40
C SER A 21 -6.58 -9.30 10.40
N GLY A 22 -7.04 -10.42 10.95
CA GLY A 22 -8.23 -10.45 11.82
C GLY A 22 -9.56 -10.48 11.08
N LEU A 23 -9.55 -10.51 9.75
CA LEU A 23 -10.70 -10.63 8.84
C LEU A 23 -10.49 -11.77 7.86
N ALA A 24 -11.59 -12.38 7.41
CA ALA A 24 -11.54 -13.32 6.28
C ALA A 24 -11.23 -12.56 4.97
N PRO A 25 -10.43 -13.13 4.06
CA PRO A 25 -10.24 -12.57 2.73
C PRO A 25 -11.57 -12.50 1.96
N SER A 26 -11.80 -11.40 1.27
CA SER A 26 -13.00 -11.21 0.46
C SER A 26 -12.88 -11.92 -0.88
N GLU A 27 -13.76 -12.89 -1.15
CA GLU A 27 -13.91 -13.50 -2.47
C GLU A 27 -14.65 -12.58 -3.43
N ILE A 28 -15.53 -11.73 -2.92
CA ILE A 28 -16.38 -10.83 -3.71
C ILE A 28 -15.54 -9.87 -4.53
N ILE A 29 -14.57 -9.19 -3.90
CA ILE A 29 -13.73 -8.22 -4.60
C ILE A 29 -12.83 -8.91 -5.63
N MET A 30 -12.33 -10.11 -5.34
CA MET A 30 -11.50 -10.87 -6.29
C MET A 30 -12.27 -11.29 -7.54
N GLN A 31 -13.57 -11.57 -7.42
CA GLN A 31 -14.43 -11.87 -8.57
C GLN A 31 -14.82 -10.63 -9.37
N ARG A 32 -14.86 -9.46 -8.71
CA ARG A 32 -15.29 -8.20 -9.32
C ARG A 32 -14.12 -7.39 -9.89
N ALA A 33 -12.93 -7.51 -9.34
CA ALA A 33 -11.74 -6.84 -9.85
C ALA A 33 -11.32 -7.43 -11.21
N PRO A 34 -10.84 -6.61 -12.16
CA PRO A 34 -10.41 -7.12 -13.45
C PRO A 34 -9.16 -8.00 -13.34
N ASP A 35 -9.11 -9.05 -14.15
CA ASP A 35 -7.90 -9.82 -14.40
C ASP A 35 -6.90 -8.93 -15.17
N LEU A 36 -5.70 -8.77 -14.61
CA LEU A 36 -4.65 -7.91 -15.14
C LEU A 36 -3.67 -8.67 -16.06
N SER A 37 -3.82 -9.98 -16.23
CA SER A 37 -2.91 -10.82 -17.03
C SER A 37 -2.81 -10.39 -18.50
N TYR A 38 -3.77 -9.61 -18.99
CA TYR A 38 -3.84 -9.11 -20.37
C TYR A 38 -4.06 -7.60 -20.47
N SER A 39 -3.72 -6.85 -19.41
CA SER A 39 -3.90 -5.39 -19.35
C SER A 39 -3.27 -4.67 -20.55
N GLY A 40 -2.09 -5.09 -20.97
CA GLY A 40 -1.37 -4.51 -22.11
C GLY A 40 -2.03 -4.73 -23.46
N LEU A 41 -2.92 -5.72 -23.58
CA LEU A 41 -3.74 -5.94 -24.78
C LEU A 41 -5.07 -5.18 -24.71
N LYS A 42 -5.58 -4.98 -23.51
CA LYS A 42 -6.93 -4.44 -23.23
C LYS A 42 -6.95 -2.93 -23.16
N TYR A 43 -6.07 -2.34 -22.35
CA TYR A 43 -6.14 -0.94 -21.98
C TYR A 43 -5.21 -0.05 -22.81
N ASN A 44 -5.61 1.19 -23.04
CA ASN A 44 -4.73 2.23 -23.51
C ASN A 44 -3.77 2.66 -22.38
N GLU A 45 -2.51 2.85 -22.72
CA GLU A 45 -1.44 3.10 -21.75
C GLU A 45 -1.65 4.39 -20.98
N ALA A 46 -1.96 5.49 -21.69
CA ALA A 46 -2.21 6.78 -21.08
C ALA A 46 -3.44 6.78 -20.13
N PHE A 47 -4.45 5.99 -20.45
CA PHE A 47 -5.59 5.78 -19.55
C PHE A 47 -5.16 5.08 -18.25
N ILE A 48 -4.37 4.01 -18.34
CA ILE A 48 -3.89 3.29 -17.14
C ILE A 48 -3.06 4.22 -16.25
N PHE A 49 -2.18 5.02 -16.85
CA PHE A 49 -1.39 5.99 -16.09
C PHE A 49 -2.25 6.99 -15.32
N ASP A 50 -3.22 7.59 -15.98
CA ASP A 50 -4.15 8.56 -15.37
C ASP A 50 -5.04 7.91 -14.30
N TYR A 51 -5.59 6.73 -14.62
CA TYR A 51 -6.45 5.96 -13.71
C TYR A 51 -5.73 5.53 -12.42
N LEU A 52 -4.46 5.16 -12.49
CA LEU A 52 -3.66 4.81 -11.31
C LEU A 52 -3.42 6.01 -10.40
N LYS A 53 -3.37 7.21 -10.94
CA LYS A 53 -3.22 8.47 -10.19
C LYS A 53 -4.53 8.97 -9.58
N SER A 54 -5.65 8.69 -10.22
CA SER A 54 -6.97 9.12 -9.79
C SER A 54 -8.04 8.10 -10.15
N PRO A 55 -8.14 6.98 -9.43
CA PRO A 55 -9.10 5.93 -9.75
C PRO A 55 -10.54 6.40 -9.65
N GLN A 56 -11.31 6.15 -10.69
CA GLN A 56 -12.74 6.45 -10.75
C GLN A 56 -13.55 5.15 -10.79
N LYS A 57 -14.79 5.20 -10.32
CA LYS A 57 -15.69 4.06 -10.41
C LYS A 57 -16.23 3.91 -11.83
N ILE A 58 -15.72 2.94 -12.58
CA ILE A 58 -16.12 2.66 -13.96
C ILE A 58 -17.34 1.75 -14.01
N ARG A 59 -17.44 0.77 -13.13
CA ARG A 59 -18.48 -0.26 -13.10
C ARG A 59 -19.50 0.02 -12.01
N HIS A 60 -20.41 0.94 -12.25
CA HIS A 60 -21.42 1.39 -11.27
C HIS A 60 -22.41 0.29 -10.86
N HIS A 61 -22.61 -0.72 -11.71
CA HIS A 61 -23.53 -1.85 -11.49
C HIS A 61 -23.01 -2.94 -10.53
N ILE A 62 -21.75 -2.91 -10.12
CA ILE A 62 -21.16 -3.95 -9.27
C ILE A 62 -21.15 -3.60 -7.76
N GLY A 63 -22.17 -2.94 -7.27
CA GLY A 63 -22.29 -2.59 -5.84
C GLY A 63 -21.29 -1.52 -5.39
N LYS A 64 -20.71 -1.68 -4.20
CA LYS A 64 -19.75 -0.71 -3.61
C LYS A 64 -18.29 -0.97 -3.97
N SER A 65 -17.98 -2.10 -4.60
CA SER A 65 -16.62 -2.45 -5.02
C SER A 65 -16.04 -1.42 -5.96
N ARG A 66 -14.81 -0.97 -5.67
CA ARG A 66 -14.07 0.05 -6.43
C ARG A 66 -12.58 -0.06 -6.18
N MET A 67 -11.77 0.39 -7.13
CA MET A 67 -10.34 0.53 -6.91
C MET A 67 -10.09 1.76 -6.03
N PRO A 68 -9.33 1.64 -4.93
CA PRO A 68 -8.98 2.76 -4.09
C PRO A 68 -7.80 3.56 -4.67
N ASP A 69 -7.66 4.82 -4.22
CA ASP A 69 -6.55 5.69 -4.57
C ASP A 69 -5.36 5.47 -3.60
N PHE A 70 -4.23 5.02 -4.15
CA PHE A 70 -2.98 4.80 -3.42
C PHE A 70 -2.11 6.06 -3.31
N GLY A 71 -2.50 7.16 -3.94
CA GLY A 71 -1.74 8.41 -3.97
C GLY A 71 -0.38 8.25 -4.66
N PHE A 72 -0.33 7.55 -5.78
CA PHE A 72 0.92 7.33 -6.53
C PHE A 72 1.50 8.63 -7.08
N ALA A 73 2.82 8.80 -6.89
CA ALA A 73 3.58 9.83 -7.60
C ALA A 73 3.72 9.49 -9.09
N ASP A 74 4.08 10.47 -9.92
CA ASP A 74 4.19 10.31 -11.37
C ASP A 74 5.10 9.15 -11.78
N ASN A 75 6.26 9.01 -11.14
CA ASN A 75 7.20 7.93 -11.42
C ASN A 75 6.69 6.55 -10.96
N GLU A 76 5.95 6.47 -9.86
CA GLU A 76 5.34 5.23 -9.37
C GLU A 76 4.21 4.77 -10.30
N ALA A 77 3.34 5.71 -10.71
CA ALA A 77 2.26 5.42 -11.68
C ALA A 77 2.82 5.03 -13.05
N LEU A 78 3.88 5.70 -13.53
CA LEU A 78 4.57 5.34 -14.77
C LEU A 78 5.16 3.93 -14.70
N ALA A 79 5.84 3.59 -13.60
CA ALA A 79 6.41 2.26 -13.38
C ALA A 79 5.33 1.18 -13.43
N LEU A 80 4.23 1.35 -12.67
CA LEU A 80 3.08 0.45 -12.69
C LEU A 80 2.47 0.33 -14.10
N THR A 81 2.34 1.43 -14.82
CA THR A 81 1.84 1.44 -16.20
C THR A 81 2.70 0.57 -17.09
N LYS A 82 4.02 0.75 -17.08
CA LYS A 82 4.96 -0.08 -17.85
C LYS A 82 4.85 -1.58 -17.49
N TYR A 83 4.70 -1.90 -16.20
CA TYR A 83 4.50 -3.27 -15.74
C TYR A 83 3.19 -3.87 -16.26
N LEU A 84 2.06 -3.16 -16.09
CA LEU A 84 0.75 -3.61 -16.55
C LEU A 84 0.66 -3.71 -18.07
N MET A 85 1.29 -2.79 -18.82
CA MET A 85 1.35 -2.85 -20.28
C MET A 85 2.19 -4.01 -20.81
N SER A 86 3.10 -4.55 -20.03
CA SER A 86 3.84 -5.77 -20.38
C SER A 86 2.99 -7.06 -20.27
N GLN A 87 1.85 -7.02 -19.58
CA GLN A 87 0.98 -8.16 -19.34
C GLN A 87 0.10 -8.44 -20.58
N LYS A 88 0.36 -9.55 -21.29
CA LYS A 88 -0.26 -9.85 -22.60
C LYS A 88 -0.76 -11.30 -22.72
N LYS A 89 -1.06 -11.98 -21.62
CA LYS A 89 -1.51 -13.38 -21.59
C LYS A 89 -3.05 -13.46 -21.61
N LEU A 90 -3.63 -13.66 -22.80
CA LEU A 90 -5.07 -13.89 -22.96
C LEU A 90 -5.52 -15.25 -22.39
N PRO A 91 -6.80 -15.38 -21.99
CA PRO A 91 -7.40 -16.67 -21.67
C PRO A 91 -7.25 -17.67 -22.83
N GLY A 92 -6.89 -18.92 -22.53
CA GLY A 92 -6.76 -19.98 -23.53
C GLY A 92 -5.57 -19.81 -24.52
N ASN A 93 -4.53 -19.01 -24.16
CA ASN A 93 -3.35 -18.74 -24.99
C ASN A 93 -3.69 -18.20 -26.40
N LYS A 94 -4.81 -17.50 -26.54
CA LYS A 94 -5.19 -16.85 -27.79
C LYS A 94 -4.28 -15.67 -28.12
N ASN A 95 -4.16 -15.38 -29.40
CA ASN A 95 -3.55 -14.14 -29.89
C ASN A 95 -4.66 -13.18 -30.33
N LEU A 96 -4.50 -11.90 -29.99
CA LEU A 96 -5.39 -10.85 -30.45
C LEU A 96 -5.05 -10.52 -31.92
N GLU A 97 -6.04 -10.60 -32.80
CA GLU A 97 -5.83 -10.23 -34.20
C GLU A 97 -5.66 -8.71 -34.31
N SER A 98 -4.67 -8.27 -35.10
CA SER A 98 -4.50 -6.86 -35.43
C SER A 98 -5.47 -6.48 -36.53
N LYS A 99 -6.40 -5.58 -36.22
CA LYS A 99 -7.36 -5.00 -37.18
C LYS A 99 -7.10 -3.53 -37.40
N ARG A 100 -7.08 -3.11 -38.64
CA ARG A 100 -7.02 -1.67 -38.96
C ARG A 100 -8.41 -1.05 -38.80
N ILE A 101 -8.63 -0.36 -37.70
CA ILE A 101 -9.88 0.32 -37.38
C ILE A 101 -9.63 1.81 -37.37
N LYS A 102 -10.34 2.55 -38.24
CA LYS A 102 -10.24 4.02 -38.33
C LYS A 102 -11.37 4.65 -37.53
N PRO A 103 -11.10 5.74 -36.80
CA PRO A 103 -12.15 6.55 -36.18
C PRO A 103 -13.14 7.01 -37.25
N ASN A 104 -14.45 6.94 -36.94
CA ASN A 104 -15.54 7.37 -37.83
C ASN A 104 -16.79 7.71 -37.01
N ASP A 105 -17.74 8.38 -37.63
CA ASP A 105 -19.00 8.84 -37.02
C ASP A 105 -20.21 7.91 -37.27
N LYS A 106 -20.02 6.79 -37.96
CA LYS A 106 -21.10 5.93 -38.46
C LYS A 106 -21.67 4.95 -37.41
N GLY A 107 -20.96 4.69 -36.33
CA GLY A 107 -21.30 3.63 -35.40
C GLY A 107 -22.44 3.95 -34.42
N PHE A 108 -22.84 5.20 -34.26
CA PHE A 108 -23.88 5.58 -33.28
C PHE A 108 -25.20 4.86 -33.52
N ASN A 109 -25.73 4.89 -34.76
CA ASN A 109 -27.00 4.23 -35.09
C ASN A 109 -26.92 2.71 -34.92
N LEU A 110 -25.78 2.10 -35.28
CA LEU A 110 -25.54 0.68 -35.04
C LEU A 110 -25.60 0.37 -33.53
N ILE A 111 -24.95 1.14 -32.68
CA ILE A 111 -24.91 0.93 -31.22
C ILE A 111 -26.27 1.19 -30.57
N HIS A 112 -26.99 2.26 -31.00
CA HIS A 112 -28.20 2.72 -30.34
C HIS A 112 -29.46 2.08 -30.90
N ASN A 113 -29.63 2.09 -32.24
CA ASN A 113 -30.88 1.68 -32.90
C ASN A 113 -30.86 0.20 -33.32
N ASP A 114 -29.82 -0.23 -34.06
CA ASP A 114 -29.83 -1.54 -34.71
C ASP A 114 -29.56 -2.68 -33.73
N TYR A 115 -28.53 -2.54 -32.90
CA TYR A 115 -28.12 -3.56 -31.92
C TYR A 115 -28.54 -3.25 -30.49
N GLN A 116 -29.14 -2.08 -30.26
CA GLN A 116 -29.72 -1.63 -28.97
C GLN A 116 -28.78 -1.81 -27.76
N CYS A 117 -27.49 -1.61 -27.93
CA CYS A 117 -26.52 -1.73 -26.84
C CYS A 117 -26.83 -0.79 -25.66
N THR A 118 -27.48 0.35 -25.96
CA THR A 118 -27.91 1.34 -24.96
C THR A 118 -29.09 0.89 -24.10
N ALA A 119 -29.71 -0.26 -24.39
CA ALA A 119 -30.68 -0.90 -23.49
C ALA A 119 -30.01 -1.37 -22.17
N CYS A 120 -28.70 -1.63 -22.18
CA CYS A 120 -27.90 -2.02 -21.00
C CYS A 120 -26.76 -1.07 -20.68
N HIS A 121 -26.23 -0.36 -21.67
CA HIS A 121 -25.09 0.55 -21.55
C HIS A 121 -25.52 2.02 -21.68
N LYS A 122 -24.83 2.90 -20.96
CA LYS A 122 -24.89 4.34 -21.24
C LYS A 122 -23.89 4.69 -22.36
N LEU A 123 -24.27 5.57 -23.26
CA LEU A 123 -23.41 6.15 -24.28
C LEU A 123 -23.74 7.65 -24.39
N ASN A 124 -22.83 8.51 -23.95
CA ASN A 124 -23.12 9.93 -23.71
C ASN A 124 -24.33 10.08 -22.76
N GLU A 125 -25.33 10.84 -23.15
CA GLU A 125 -26.56 11.04 -22.36
C GLU A 125 -27.67 10.01 -22.69
N VAL A 126 -27.39 9.02 -23.55
CA VAL A 126 -28.37 8.05 -24.03
C VAL A 126 -28.15 6.68 -23.38
N GLY A 127 -29.25 6.00 -23.01
CA GLY A 127 -29.22 4.63 -22.45
C GLY A 127 -29.19 4.58 -20.94
N VAL A 128 -28.84 3.42 -20.39
CA VAL A 128 -28.88 3.11 -18.96
C VAL A 128 -27.56 2.57 -18.42
N LEU A 129 -27.33 2.73 -17.12
CA LEU A 129 -26.12 2.25 -16.42
C LEU A 129 -26.33 0.89 -15.75
N GLN A 130 -26.94 -0.07 -16.45
CA GLN A 130 -27.02 -1.46 -15.98
C GLN A 130 -25.75 -2.26 -16.27
N SER A 131 -24.86 -1.69 -17.08
CA SER A 131 -23.54 -2.23 -17.40
C SER A 131 -22.51 -1.09 -17.47
N THR A 132 -21.34 -1.35 -18.04
CA THR A 132 -20.27 -0.36 -18.18
C THR A 132 -20.67 0.80 -19.09
N ASP A 133 -20.37 2.03 -18.71
CA ASP A 133 -20.53 3.20 -19.59
C ASP A 133 -19.59 3.07 -20.82
N LEU A 134 -20.14 3.31 -22.01
CA LEU A 134 -19.41 3.25 -23.27
C LEU A 134 -18.87 4.62 -23.71
N THR A 135 -19.25 5.69 -23.03
CA THR A 135 -18.90 7.07 -23.41
C THR A 135 -17.37 7.26 -23.52
N ASP A 136 -16.64 6.71 -22.56
CA ASP A 136 -15.17 6.76 -22.49
C ASP A 136 -14.47 5.44 -22.91
N ALA A 137 -15.24 4.52 -23.54
CA ALA A 137 -14.70 3.21 -23.93
C ALA A 137 -13.47 3.32 -24.85
N GLY A 138 -13.46 4.29 -25.78
CA GLY A 138 -12.33 4.53 -26.68
C GLY A 138 -11.12 5.17 -26.00
N VAL A 139 -11.30 5.88 -24.87
CA VAL A 139 -10.19 6.36 -24.03
C VAL A 139 -9.56 5.18 -23.30
N ARG A 140 -10.39 4.30 -22.71
CA ARG A 140 -9.95 3.22 -21.83
C ARG A 140 -9.36 2.03 -22.58
N LEU A 141 -9.99 1.62 -23.68
CA LEU A 141 -9.78 0.32 -24.29
C LEU A 141 -9.16 0.46 -25.69
N LYS A 142 -8.28 -0.48 -26.02
CA LYS A 142 -7.68 -0.59 -27.35
C LYS A 142 -8.71 -1.09 -28.38
N ASN A 143 -8.65 -0.56 -29.59
CA ASN A 143 -9.58 -0.89 -30.67
C ASN A 143 -9.61 -2.40 -30.98
N ASN A 144 -8.46 -3.05 -31.03
CA ASN A 144 -8.39 -4.49 -31.28
C ASN A 144 -9.03 -5.30 -30.15
N TRP A 145 -8.92 -4.85 -28.90
CA TRP A 145 -9.60 -5.45 -27.76
C TRP A 145 -11.12 -5.31 -27.87
N LEU A 146 -11.60 -4.09 -28.17
CA LEU A 146 -13.04 -3.83 -28.35
C LEU A 146 -13.62 -4.68 -29.48
N TYR A 147 -12.88 -4.81 -30.58
CA TYR A 147 -13.27 -5.66 -31.70
C TYR A 147 -13.44 -7.13 -31.27
N ASP A 148 -12.44 -7.68 -30.60
CA ASP A 148 -12.48 -9.10 -30.18
C ASP A 148 -13.51 -9.34 -29.07
N LEU A 149 -13.72 -8.35 -28.17
CA LEU A 149 -14.76 -8.40 -27.15
C LEU A 149 -16.16 -8.47 -27.78
N LEU A 150 -16.43 -7.69 -28.81
CA LEU A 150 -17.73 -7.73 -29.50
C LEU A 150 -17.93 -9.05 -30.28
N LEU A 151 -16.87 -9.59 -30.83
CA LEU A 151 -16.90 -10.85 -31.55
C LEU A 151 -17.02 -12.07 -30.61
N ASN A 152 -16.35 -12.05 -29.45
CA ASN A 152 -16.25 -13.16 -28.51
C ASN A 152 -16.53 -12.74 -27.06
N PRO A 153 -17.68 -12.17 -26.73
CA PRO A 153 -17.93 -11.61 -25.39
C PRO A 153 -17.76 -12.64 -24.26
N SER A 154 -18.17 -13.89 -24.49
CA SER A 154 -18.09 -14.97 -23.49
C SER A 154 -16.68 -15.29 -22.97
N LEU A 155 -15.62 -14.85 -23.67
CA LEU A 155 -14.24 -15.03 -23.22
C LEU A 155 -13.82 -14.01 -22.17
N TYR A 156 -14.46 -12.84 -22.15
CA TYR A 156 -13.96 -11.66 -21.43
C TYR A 156 -14.92 -11.15 -20.37
N VAL A 157 -16.19 -11.51 -20.48
CA VAL A 157 -17.20 -11.14 -19.49
C VAL A 157 -17.47 -12.31 -18.54
N PRO A 158 -17.89 -12.06 -17.30
CA PRO A 158 -18.26 -13.12 -16.38
C PRO A 158 -19.34 -14.03 -16.98
N LYS A 159 -19.30 -15.34 -16.68
CA LYS A 159 -20.27 -16.32 -17.20
C LYS A 159 -21.74 -15.95 -16.92
N ALA A 160 -21.99 -15.20 -15.83
CA ALA A 160 -23.32 -14.72 -15.48
C ALA A 160 -23.70 -13.42 -16.21
N SER A 161 -22.84 -12.86 -17.07
CA SER A 161 -23.15 -11.64 -17.81
C SER A 161 -24.24 -11.91 -18.86
N PRO A 162 -25.28 -11.04 -18.93
CA PRO A 162 -26.32 -11.13 -19.96
C PRO A 162 -25.88 -10.55 -21.31
N MET A 163 -24.62 -10.13 -21.47
CA MET A 163 -24.14 -9.57 -22.73
C MET A 163 -24.25 -10.59 -23.85
N PRO A 164 -25.09 -10.35 -24.90
CA PRO A 164 -25.33 -11.31 -25.95
C PRO A 164 -24.17 -11.35 -26.95
N THR A 165 -24.04 -12.46 -27.66
CA THR A 165 -23.15 -12.59 -28.82
C THR A 165 -23.96 -12.29 -30.08
N PHE A 166 -23.66 -11.16 -30.74
CA PHE A 166 -24.37 -10.72 -31.93
C PHE A 166 -23.66 -11.10 -33.23
N PHE A 167 -22.36 -11.30 -33.18
CA PHE A 167 -21.48 -11.34 -34.35
C PHE A 167 -20.84 -12.70 -34.57
N ASN A 168 -20.64 -13.06 -35.85
CA ASN A 168 -19.96 -14.28 -36.26
C ASN A 168 -18.72 -13.92 -37.08
N LYS A 169 -17.56 -14.49 -36.73
CA LYS A 169 -16.27 -14.28 -37.40
C LYS A 169 -16.30 -14.62 -38.91
N GLU A 170 -17.13 -15.59 -39.31
CA GLU A 170 -17.23 -16.06 -40.71
C GLU A 170 -18.05 -15.10 -41.58
N ASN A 171 -18.78 -14.18 -40.99
CA ASN A 171 -19.61 -13.22 -41.69
C ASN A 171 -18.84 -11.92 -41.98
N SER A 172 -18.49 -11.67 -43.23
CA SER A 172 -17.78 -10.46 -43.64
C SER A 172 -18.54 -9.15 -43.38
N LYS A 173 -19.88 -9.20 -43.32
CA LYS A 173 -20.69 -8.02 -42.97
C LYS A 173 -20.49 -7.65 -41.50
N ASP A 174 -20.36 -8.63 -40.62
CA ASP A 174 -20.14 -8.40 -39.18
C ASP A 174 -18.80 -7.76 -38.91
N ASP A 175 -17.76 -8.13 -39.66
CA ASP A 175 -16.42 -7.47 -39.56
C ASP A 175 -16.53 -5.95 -39.81
N LYS A 176 -17.30 -5.55 -40.83
CA LYS A 176 -17.51 -4.12 -41.11
C LYS A 176 -18.31 -3.43 -40.02
N ILE A 177 -19.37 -4.05 -39.55
CA ILE A 177 -20.27 -3.51 -38.52
C ILE A 177 -19.46 -3.27 -37.20
N ILE A 178 -18.70 -4.27 -36.77
CA ILE A 178 -17.85 -4.15 -35.57
C ILE A 178 -16.83 -3.02 -35.74
N LYS A 179 -16.19 -2.93 -36.92
CA LYS A 179 -15.23 -1.85 -37.20
C LYS A 179 -15.87 -0.46 -37.15
N ASP A 180 -17.10 -0.32 -37.66
CA ASP A 180 -17.83 0.96 -37.60
C ASP A 180 -18.21 1.31 -36.17
N MET A 181 -18.68 0.37 -35.36
CA MET A 181 -18.98 0.59 -33.92
C MET A 181 -17.74 0.97 -33.12
N VAL A 182 -16.65 0.22 -33.25
CA VAL A 182 -15.39 0.51 -32.54
C VAL A 182 -14.77 1.81 -33.04
N GLY A 183 -14.87 2.07 -34.35
CA GLY A 183 -14.45 3.32 -34.95
C GLY A 183 -15.15 4.53 -34.37
N TYR A 184 -16.47 4.43 -34.12
CA TYR A 184 -17.24 5.49 -33.47
C TYR A 184 -16.79 5.75 -32.03
N LEU A 185 -16.66 4.68 -31.21
CA LEU A 185 -16.19 4.82 -29.82
C LEU A 185 -14.79 5.46 -29.77
N SER A 186 -13.92 5.12 -30.72
CA SER A 186 -12.59 5.73 -30.83
C SER A 186 -12.64 7.18 -31.28
N TYR A 187 -13.56 7.53 -32.20
CA TYR A 187 -13.73 8.87 -32.72
C TYR A 187 -14.16 9.85 -31.63
N GLN A 188 -15.21 9.55 -30.91
CA GLN A 188 -15.73 10.44 -29.86
C GLN A 188 -14.74 10.65 -28.70
N SER A 189 -13.86 9.70 -28.45
CA SER A 189 -12.86 9.71 -27.39
C SER A 189 -11.51 10.34 -27.81
N GLN A 190 -11.35 10.74 -29.06
CA GLN A 190 -10.05 11.10 -29.65
C GLN A 190 -9.38 12.28 -28.94
N LYS A 191 -10.17 13.33 -28.61
CA LYS A 191 -9.64 14.55 -27.97
C LYS A 191 -9.06 14.24 -26.58
N GLU A 192 -9.83 13.57 -25.75
CA GLU A 192 -9.44 13.21 -24.38
C GLU A 192 -8.25 12.26 -24.39
N ARG A 193 -8.29 11.24 -25.23
CA ARG A 193 -7.18 10.31 -25.41
C ARG A 193 -5.88 11.02 -25.77
N SER A 194 -5.90 11.98 -26.72
CA SER A 194 -4.71 12.74 -27.11
C SER A 194 -4.18 13.61 -25.96
N GLN A 195 -5.03 14.14 -25.10
CA GLN A 195 -4.62 14.89 -23.91
C GLN A 195 -3.88 13.98 -22.92
N LEU A 196 -4.41 12.80 -22.62
CA LEU A 196 -3.77 11.84 -21.74
C LEU A 196 -2.45 11.32 -22.31
N GLU A 197 -2.38 11.06 -23.62
CA GLU A 197 -1.15 10.63 -24.30
C GLU A 197 -0.05 11.72 -24.17
N ASN A 198 -0.38 12.98 -24.32
CA ASN A 198 0.56 14.10 -24.14
C ASN A 198 1.04 14.20 -22.68
N GLN A 199 0.15 14.01 -21.71
CA GLN A 199 0.52 13.99 -20.29
C GLN A 199 1.50 12.86 -19.99
N LEU A 200 1.21 11.64 -20.45
CA LEU A 200 2.10 10.49 -20.27
C LEU A 200 3.47 10.73 -20.88
N GLN A 201 3.53 11.23 -22.14
CA GLN A 201 4.80 11.54 -22.81
C GLN A 201 5.66 12.55 -22.04
N ASN A 202 5.04 13.55 -21.40
CA ASN A 202 5.77 14.51 -20.58
C ASN A 202 6.37 13.86 -19.34
N VAL A 203 5.65 12.91 -18.71
CA VAL A 203 6.14 12.17 -17.55
C VAL A 203 7.25 11.18 -17.97
N GLU A 204 7.13 10.51 -19.10
CA GLU A 204 8.17 9.64 -19.65
C GLU A 204 9.48 10.39 -19.90
N LYS A 205 9.40 11.60 -20.48
CA LYS A 205 10.56 12.47 -20.67
C LYS A 205 11.20 12.89 -19.35
N LYS A 206 10.40 13.10 -18.31
CA LYS A 206 10.89 13.48 -16.97
C LYS A 206 11.55 12.31 -16.23
N TYR A 207 11.13 11.09 -16.50
CA TYR A 207 11.59 9.88 -15.81
C TYR A 207 12.00 8.79 -16.82
N PRO A 208 13.06 8.99 -17.61
CA PRO A 208 13.45 8.08 -18.71
C PRO A 208 13.94 6.72 -18.23
N ASP A 209 14.49 6.66 -17.00
CA ASP A 209 15.11 5.47 -16.45
C ASP A 209 14.14 4.49 -15.75
N ILE A 210 12.86 4.86 -15.66
CA ILE A 210 11.83 4.00 -15.05
C ILE A 210 11.65 2.72 -15.87
N THR A 211 11.73 1.59 -15.19
CA THR A 211 11.67 0.26 -15.79
C THR A 211 10.35 -0.47 -15.49
N ARG A 212 10.13 -1.60 -16.18
CA ARG A 212 9.06 -2.55 -15.89
C ARG A 212 9.23 -3.17 -14.48
N GLU A 213 10.46 -3.45 -14.06
CA GLU A 213 10.72 -4.07 -12.76
C GLU A 213 10.43 -3.13 -11.60
N ASP A 214 10.67 -1.83 -11.75
CA ASP A 214 10.21 -0.84 -10.78
C ASP A 214 8.69 -0.91 -10.59
N GLY A 215 7.95 -1.08 -11.69
CA GLY A 215 6.50 -1.26 -11.65
C GLY A 215 6.07 -2.56 -10.96
N ARG A 216 6.81 -3.65 -11.17
CA ARG A 216 6.58 -4.90 -10.46
C ARG A 216 6.78 -4.74 -8.96
N LEU A 217 7.83 -4.06 -8.53
CA LEU A 217 8.08 -3.77 -7.11
C LEU A 217 6.94 -2.96 -6.49
N VAL A 218 6.46 -1.92 -7.17
CA VAL A 218 5.30 -1.13 -6.70
C VAL A 218 4.05 -2.01 -6.61
N PHE A 219 3.76 -2.81 -7.64
CA PHE A 219 2.61 -3.72 -7.70
C PHE A 219 2.57 -4.68 -6.50
N LEU A 220 3.69 -5.29 -6.19
CA LEU A 220 3.83 -6.25 -5.10
C LEU A 220 3.78 -5.57 -3.72
N SER A 221 4.46 -4.42 -3.56
CA SER A 221 4.50 -3.70 -2.28
C SER A 221 3.13 -3.16 -1.86
N GLN A 222 2.28 -2.81 -2.83
CA GLN A 222 0.92 -2.34 -2.58
C GLN A 222 -0.11 -3.47 -2.51
N ASN A 223 0.32 -4.73 -2.61
CA ASN A 223 -0.55 -5.91 -2.53
C ASN A 223 -1.73 -5.87 -3.54
N CYS A 224 -1.46 -5.46 -4.78
CA CYS A 224 -2.49 -5.42 -5.83
C CYS A 224 -3.13 -6.80 -6.08
N MET A 225 -2.37 -7.88 -5.83
CA MET A 225 -2.86 -9.27 -5.87
C MET A 225 -3.91 -9.57 -4.78
N GLY A 226 -4.05 -8.74 -3.78
CA GLY A 226 -5.14 -8.86 -2.80
C GLY A 226 -6.53 -8.73 -3.43
N CYS A 227 -6.63 -7.99 -4.54
CA CYS A 227 -7.90 -7.79 -5.25
C CYS A 227 -7.86 -8.29 -6.71
N HIS A 228 -6.72 -8.18 -7.38
CA HIS A 228 -6.56 -8.50 -8.80
C HIS A 228 -5.88 -9.85 -9.00
N THR A 229 -6.27 -10.57 -10.06
CA THR A 229 -5.54 -11.73 -10.54
C THR A 229 -4.50 -11.31 -11.56
N LEU A 230 -3.31 -11.94 -11.51
CA LEU A 230 -2.22 -11.75 -12.45
C LEU A 230 -1.42 -13.05 -12.58
N LYS A 231 -1.49 -13.71 -13.72
CA LYS A 231 -0.87 -15.04 -13.94
C LYS A 231 0.65 -15.07 -13.75
N GLU A 232 1.33 -13.96 -14.00
CA GLU A 232 2.79 -13.87 -13.81
C GLU A 232 3.18 -13.98 -12.33
N GLU A 233 2.28 -13.57 -11.40
CA GLU A 233 2.53 -13.48 -9.98
C GLU A 233 1.69 -14.48 -9.16
N GLU A 234 1.18 -15.56 -9.75
CA GLU A 234 0.31 -16.55 -9.07
C GLU A 234 0.91 -17.13 -7.78
N THR A 235 2.23 -17.18 -7.68
CA THR A 235 2.98 -17.69 -6.52
C THR A 235 3.27 -16.60 -5.47
N TRP A 236 2.90 -15.35 -5.72
CA TRP A 236 3.14 -14.26 -4.79
C TRP A 236 2.33 -14.45 -3.51
N PHE A 237 2.98 -14.23 -2.37
CA PHE A 237 2.36 -14.38 -1.06
C PHE A 237 1.19 -13.43 -0.88
N LYS A 238 0.02 -13.95 -0.55
CA LYS A 238 -1.10 -13.20 0.03
C LYS A 238 -0.76 -12.87 1.49
N THR A 239 0.21 -11.98 1.71
CA THR A 239 0.57 -11.54 3.05
C THR A 239 -0.30 -10.36 3.45
N HIS A 240 -0.82 -10.39 4.67
CA HIS A 240 -1.43 -9.23 5.27
C HIS A 240 -0.32 -8.17 5.48
N ASN A 241 -0.41 -7.05 4.76
CA ASN A 241 0.55 -5.96 4.83
C ASN A 241 -0.01 -4.72 5.57
N ALA A 242 -1.07 -4.93 6.33
CA ALA A 242 -1.81 -3.91 7.08
C ALA A 242 -2.12 -4.39 8.51
N PRO A 243 -2.47 -3.48 9.45
CA PRO A 243 -2.71 -3.85 10.84
C PRO A 243 -3.93 -4.76 11.03
N ASP A 244 -3.86 -5.60 12.06
CA ASP A 244 -5.01 -6.35 12.56
C ASP A 244 -6.13 -5.41 13.01
N LEU A 245 -7.35 -5.63 12.51
CA LEU A 245 -8.52 -4.82 12.83
C LEU A 245 -9.32 -5.35 14.02
N SER A 246 -9.07 -6.56 14.53
CA SER A 246 -9.80 -7.13 15.67
C SER A 246 -9.74 -6.26 16.94
N ALA A 247 -8.63 -5.55 17.14
CA ALA A 247 -8.41 -4.66 18.26
C ALA A 247 -8.58 -3.15 17.91
N GLN A 248 -9.08 -2.82 16.72
CA GLN A 248 -9.10 -1.44 16.22
C GLN A 248 -9.85 -0.48 17.15
N ARG A 249 -11.00 -0.89 17.69
CA ARG A 249 -11.80 -0.09 18.63
C ARG A 249 -11.10 0.26 19.93
N MET A 250 -10.15 -0.57 20.38
CA MET A 250 -9.36 -0.29 21.59
C MET A 250 -8.18 0.64 21.30
N ARG A 251 -7.70 0.64 20.05
CA ARG A 251 -6.50 1.34 19.63
C ARG A 251 -6.74 2.81 19.31
N THR A 252 -7.76 3.12 18.51
CA THR A 252 -7.95 4.46 17.95
C THR A 252 -9.20 5.14 18.47
N LYS A 253 -9.13 6.47 18.60
CA LYS A 253 -10.29 7.32 18.88
C LYS A 253 -11.22 7.33 17.66
N THR A 254 -12.52 7.19 17.88
CA THR A 254 -13.53 7.14 16.82
C THR A 254 -13.52 8.39 15.94
N SER A 255 -13.40 9.59 16.56
CA SER A 255 -13.33 10.86 15.82
C SER A 255 -12.18 10.89 14.81
N TRP A 256 -11.00 10.47 15.24
CA TRP A 256 -9.84 10.39 14.34
C TRP A 256 -10.05 9.35 13.24
N LEU A 257 -10.67 8.21 13.55
CA LEU A 257 -10.88 7.13 12.57
C LEU A 257 -11.86 7.57 11.47
N ILE A 258 -12.91 8.36 11.82
CA ILE A 258 -13.82 8.97 10.86
C ILE A 258 -13.04 9.89 9.90
N ASP A 259 -12.25 10.82 10.44
CA ASP A 259 -11.42 11.73 9.63
C ASP A 259 -10.45 10.96 8.72
N TYR A 260 -9.83 9.91 9.27
CA TYR A 260 -8.87 9.08 8.56
C TYR A 260 -9.51 8.27 7.41
N LEU A 261 -10.71 7.74 7.60
CA LEU A 261 -11.44 7.02 6.56
C LEU A 261 -11.96 7.95 5.45
N LYS A 262 -12.26 9.21 5.79
CA LYS A 262 -12.60 10.25 4.79
C LYS A 262 -11.40 10.61 3.93
N ASN A 263 -10.24 10.75 4.56
CA ASN A 263 -9.02 11.20 3.90
C ASN A 263 -7.80 10.56 4.54
N THR A 264 -7.36 9.46 3.96
CA THR A 264 -6.23 8.69 4.48
C THR A 264 -4.96 9.53 4.49
N SER A 265 -4.22 9.47 5.59
CA SER A 265 -2.97 10.19 5.79
C SER A 265 -1.85 9.25 6.17
N THR A 266 -0.61 9.68 5.95
CA THR A 266 0.56 8.87 6.25
C THR A 266 0.78 8.75 7.75
N ILE A 267 0.73 7.51 8.28
CA ILE A 267 1.06 7.21 9.69
C ILE A 267 2.50 6.72 9.79
N ARG A 268 2.96 5.96 8.81
CA ARG A 268 4.31 5.40 8.70
C ARG A 268 4.80 5.56 7.27
N PRO A 269 5.78 6.45 7.02
CA PRO A 269 6.25 6.76 5.67
C PRO A 269 6.74 5.56 4.86
N TYR A 270 7.36 4.58 5.53
CA TYR A 270 7.97 3.41 4.89
C TYR A 270 7.12 2.13 4.99
N GLY A 271 5.82 2.28 5.24
CA GLY A 271 4.88 1.16 5.30
C GLY A 271 4.54 0.68 6.70
N TYR A 272 3.49 -0.11 6.80
CA TYR A 272 3.03 -0.67 8.09
C TYR A 272 4.08 -1.57 8.72
N PHE A 273 4.62 -2.51 7.96
CA PHE A 273 5.88 -3.17 8.30
C PHE A 273 7.02 -2.31 7.74
N PRO A 274 7.98 -1.90 8.57
CA PRO A 274 9.03 -0.98 8.15
C PRO A 274 9.79 -1.47 6.91
N GLY A 275 9.93 -0.62 5.91
CA GLY A 275 10.63 -0.92 4.67
C GLY A 275 9.81 -1.65 3.60
N THR A 276 8.55 -2.00 3.88
CA THR A 276 7.69 -2.71 2.90
C THR A 276 6.98 -1.78 1.92
N GLY A 277 6.94 -0.48 2.23
CA GLY A 277 6.27 0.52 1.38
C GLY A 277 4.74 0.46 1.37
N SER A 278 4.10 -0.45 2.14
CA SER A 278 2.65 -0.61 2.14
C SER A 278 1.92 0.66 2.60
N ARG A 279 0.82 1.00 1.90
CA ARG A 279 0.01 2.20 2.14
C ARG A 279 -1.44 1.82 2.40
N MET A 280 -2.12 2.56 3.27
CA MET A 280 -3.58 2.52 3.32
C MET A 280 -4.12 3.44 2.22
N PRO A 281 -4.79 2.89 1.18
CA PRO A 281 -5.31 3.70 0.10
C PRO A 281 -6.59 4.44 0.51
N ASN A 282 -6.93 5.51 -0.20
CA ASN A 282 -8.19 6.22 -0.04
C ASN A 282 -9.30 5.57 -0.89
N TYR A 283 -10.37 5.14 -0.24
CA TYR A 283 -11.54 4.53 -0.90
C TYR A 283 -12.58 5.56 -1.35
N ASN A 284 -12.38 6.86 -1.10
CA ASN A 284 -13.36 7.91 -1.37
C ASN A 284 -14.74 7.55 -0.80
N LEU A 285 -14.75 7.22 0.51
CA LEU A 285 -15.94 6.76 1.21
C LEU A 285 -16.93 7.91 1.43
N SER A 286 -18.23 7.64 1.21
CA SER A 286 -19.31 8.54 1.63
C SER A 286 -19.48 8.52 3.15
N ASP A 287 -20.13 9.54 3.71
CA ASP A 287 -20.38 9.62 5.15
C ASP A 287 -21.18 8.40 5.65
N THR A 288 -22.17 7.93 4.89
CA THR A 288 -22.95 6.72 5.23
C THR A 288 -22.10 5.43 5.20
N GLU A 289 -21.15 5.31 4.29
CA GLU A 289 -20.21 4.18 4.25
C GLU A 289 -19.26 4.22 5.45
N ILE A 290 -18.79 5.42 5.83
CA ILE A 290 -17.95 5.58 7.02
C ILE A 290 -18.72 5.20 8.28
N ASP A 291 -19.95 5.68 8.45
CA ASP A 291 -20.79 5.33 9.60
C ASP A 291 -21.04 3.82 9.69
N THR A 292 -21.23 3.16 8.55
CA THR A 292 -21.39 1.70 8.46
C THR A 292 -20.13 0.99 8.95
N LEU A 293 -18.94 1.40 8.46
CA LEU A 293 -17.66 0.81 8.86
C LEU A 293 -17.35 1.09 10.34
N ILE A 294 -17.63 2.29 10.85
CA ILE A 294 -17.44 2.64 12.27
C ILE A 294 -18.35 1.78 13.16
N SER A 295 -19.61 1.58 12.75
CA SER A 295 -20.54 0.71 13.47
C SER A 295 -20.07 -0.73 13.51
N TRP A 296 -19.58 -1.23 12.38
CA TRP A 296 -19.04 -2.58 12.24
C TRP A 296 -17.75 -2.78 13.07
N LEU A 297 -16.80 -1.85 13.01
CA LEU A 297 -15.57 -1.88 13.83
C LEU A 297 -15.87 -1.76 15.33
N GLY A 298 -17.03 -1.21 15.68
CA GLY A 298 -17.46 -0.94 17.04
C GLY A 298 -16.81 0.31 17.65
N GLN A 299 -17.44 0.81 18.71
CA GLN A 299 -16.97 1.96 19.45
C GLN A 299 -16.55 1.57 20.86
N MET A 300 -15.44 2.10 21.33
CA MET A 300 -15.03 1.95 22.72
C MET A 300 -15.34 3.22 23.49
N LYS A 301 -16.11 3.11 24.59
CA LYS A 301 -16.28 4.20 25.54
C LYS A 301 -15.01 4.31 26.38
N MET A 302 -14.33 5.44 26.30
CA MET A 302 -13.20 5.72 27.19
C MET A 302 -13.71 5.92 28.63
N LYS A 303 -13.19 5.13 29.58
CA LYS A 303 -13.59 5.20 30.98
C LYS A 303 -12.87 6.31 31.76
N THR A 304 -11.72 6.76 31.30
CA THR A 304 -10.90 7.78 32.00
C THR A 304 -10.27 8.72 30.99
N LYS A 305 -10.35 10.01 31.28
CA LYS A 305 -9.61 11.06 30.57
C LYS A 305 -8.39 11.41 31.41
N LEU A 306 -7.22 11.41 30.82
CA LEU A 306 -6.00 11.86 31.49
C LEU A 306 -6.01 13.38 31.63
N GLU A 307 -5.57 13.86 32.78
CA GLU A 307 -5.37 15.30 33.00
C GLU A 307 -4.18 15.81 32.17
N PRO A 308 -4.29 17.06 31.65
CA PRO A 308 -3.16 17.68 30.96
C PRO A 308 -1.92 17.78 31.85
N VAL A 309 -0.76 17.61 31.25
CA VAL A 309 0.52 17.77 31.95
C VAL A 309 0.85 19.25 32.11
N SER A 310 1.46 19.62 33.25
CA SER A 310 1.97 20.97 33.47
C SER A 310 3.14 21.28 32.53
N VAL A 311 3.50 22.55 32.33
CA VAL A 311 4.64 22.97 31.53
C VAL A 311 5.94 22.29 31.96
N PHE A 312 6.17 22.20 33.27
CA PHE A 312 7.34 21.52 33.83
C PHE A 312 7.36 20.02 33.52
N GLN A 313 6.21 19.37 33.60
CA GLN A 313 6.05 17.95 33.25
C GLN A 313 6.25 17.73 31.76
N THR A 314 5.75 18.64 30.90
CA THR A 314 5.99 18.62 29.45
C THR A 314 7.49 18.64 29.14
N GLN A 315 8.22 19.61 29.69
CA GLN A 315 9.68 19.71 29.51
C GLN A 315 10.42 18.47 30.01
N LYS A 316 9.96 17.87 31.12
CA LYS A 316 10.53 16.63 31.64
C LYS A 316 10.27 15.45 30.71
N ALA A 317 9.06 15.32 30.17
CA ALA A 317 8.74 14.27 29.22
C ALA A 317 9.56 14.41 27.94
N GLU A 318 9.68 15.60 27.40
CA GLU A 318 10.50 15.90 26.22
C GLU A 318 11.98 15.56 26.43
N ARG A 319 12.57 15.93 27.57
CA ARG A 319 13.93 15.52 27.90
C ARG A 319 14.10 14.02 28.01
N LEU A 320 13.13 13.32 28.61
CA LEU A 320 13.19 11.85 28.67
C LEU A 320 13.19 11.23 27.27
N LEU A 321 12.32 11.73 26.37
CA LEU A 321 12.21 11.23 25.01
C LEU A 321 13.42 11.61 24.13
N ASN A 322 13.95 12.84 24.27
CA ASN A 322 15.05 13.32 23.45
C ASN A 322 16.43 12.78 23.90
N ASP A 323 16.69 12.66 25.22
CA ASP A 323 18.05 12.50 25.74
C ASP A 323 18.27 11.19 26.47
N ASN A 324 17.20 10.49 26.86
CA ASN A 324 17.32 9.34 27.75
C ASN A 324 16.77 8.04 27.19
N LEU A 325 15.68 8.08 26.47
CA LEU A 325 14.97 6.91 25.97
C LEU A 325 15.18 6.74 24.47
N ALA A 326 15.18 5.50 24.01
CA ALA A 326 15.38 5.18 22.61
C ALA A 326 14.15 5.41 21.71
N CYS A 327 13.08 6.04 22.24
CA CYS A 327 11.81 6.19 21.51
C CYS A 327 11.99 6.88 20.16
N LEU A 328 12.76 7.98 20.14
CA LEU A 328 12.99 8.76 18.91
C LEU A 328 14.03 8.11 17.96
N GLY A 329 14.63 7.00 18.33
CA GLY A 329 15.36 6.15 17.38
C GLY A 329 14.46 5.54 16.31
N CYS A 330 13.18 5.33 16.65
CA CYS A 330 12.17 4.71 15.77
C CYS A 330 11.02 5.63 15.43
N HIS A 331 10.63 6.54 16.35
CA HIS A 331 9.46 7.41 16.24
C HIS A 331 9.83 8.85 15.94
N GLU A 332 9.05 9.51 15.12
CA GLU A 332 9.09 10.96 14.96
C GLU A 332 8.27 11.64 16.05
N LEU A 333 8.76 12.79 16.56
CA LEU A 333 8.03 13.71 17.44
C LEU A 333 8.37 15.14 17.03
N ASN A 334 7.37 15.93 16.64
CA ASN A 334 7.52 17.32 16.19
C ASN A 334 8.61 17.50 15.10
N GLY A 335 8.61 16.59 14.13
CA GLY A 335 9.55 16.63 12.99
C GLY A 335 10.97 16.09 13.28
N LYS A 336 11.21 15.56 14.47
CA LYS A 336 12.53 15.00 14.87
C LYS A 336 12.42 13.52 15.19
N GLY A 337 13.44 12.75 14.87
CA GLY A 337 13.53 11.33 15.18
C GLY A 337 13.29 10.41 14.00
N GLY A 338 13.28 9.11 14.27
CA GLY A 338 13.15 8.05 13.26
C GLY A 338 11.77 7.91 12.68
N LYS A 339 11.69 7.27 11.52
CA LYS A 339 10.45 7.09 10.73
C LYS A 339 10.02 5.63 10.59
N ILE A 340 10.56 4.75 11.43
CA ILE A 340 10.19 3.32 11.49
C ILE A 340 8.82 3.15 12.15
N GLY A 341 8.63 3.79 13.32
CA GLY A 341 7.41 3.78 14.08
C GLY A 341 6.42 4.86 13.63
N PRO A 342 5.17 4.81 14.12
CA PRO A 342 4.22 5.89 13.88
C PRO A 342 4.67 7.19 14.55
N ASP A 343 4.32 8.31 13.92
CA ASP A 343 4.56 9.64 14.45
C ASP A 343 3.82 9.84 15.79
N LEU A 344 4.56 10.26 16.80
CA LEU A 344 4.04 10.53 18.15
C LEU A 344 3.39 11.92 18.29
N SER A 345 3.64 12.82 17.34
CA SER A 345 3.08 14.19 17.37
C SER A 345 1.55 14.21 17.31
N ILE A 346 0.95 13.15 16.74
CA ILE A 346 -0.51 12.95 16.65
C ILE A 346 -1.02 11.82 17.55
N ALA A 347 -0.19 11.29 18.44
CA ALA A 347 -0.58 10.14 19.25
C ALA A 347 -1.84 10.42 20.08
N GLY A 348 -1.94 11.59 20.68
CA GLY A 348 -3.08 11.99 21.48
C GLY A 348 -4.37 12.23 20.70
N ARG A 349 -4.28 12.71 19.46
CA ARG A 349 -5.44 12.82 18.57
C ARG A 349 -5.91 11.43 18.10
N ARG A 350 -4.98 10.54 17.82
CA ARG A 350 -5.23 9.25 17.16
C ARG A 350 -5.57 8.11 18.11
N LEU A 351 -4.83 7.97 19.21
CA LEU A 351 -4.84 6.79 20.07
C LEU A 351 -5.69 7.00 21.31
N THR A 352 -6.28 5.93 21.82
CA THR A 352 -6.90 5.93 23.14
C THR A 352 -5.82 5.98 24.23
N ASP A 353 -6.13 6.63 25.35
CA ASP A 353 -5.19 6.79 26.45
C ASP A 353 -4.73 5.42 27.02
N GLY A 354 -5.67 4.46 27.07
CA GLY A 354 -5.38 3.09 27.51
C GLY A 354 -4.41 2.38 26.56
N TYR A 355 -4.59 2.54 25.25
CA TYR A 355 -3.70 1.94 24.27
C TYR A 355 -2.29 2.52 24.33
N ILE A 356 -2.14 3.85 24.52
CA ILE A 356 -0.82 4.47 24.70
C ILE A 356 -0.07 3.82 25.86
N LYS A 357 -0.73 3.64 26.99
CA LYS A 357 -0.12 2.97 28.16
C LYS A 357 0.30 1.54 27.84
N MET A 358 -0.61 0.75 27.30
CA MET A 358 -0.33 -0.66 26.97
C MET A 358 0.77 -0.81 25.95
N ALA A 359 0.82 0.07 24.93
CA ALA A 359 1.87 0.06 23.92
C ALA A 359 3.26 0.35 24.51
N ILE A 360 3.35 1.20 25.55
CA ILE A 360 4.60 1.48 26.24
C ILE A 360 5.00 0.33 27.16
N GLU A 361 4.07 -0.21 27.95
CA GLU A 361 4.35 -1.23 28.96
C GLU A 361 4.49 -2.64 28.37
N MET A 362 3.67 -2.97 27.38
CA MET A 362 3.52 -4.32 26.82
C MET A 362 3.33 -4.31 25.30
N PRO A 363 4.30 -3.79 24.52
CA PRO A 363 4.15 -3.57 23.07
C PRO A 363 3.74 -4.84 22.31
N HIS A 364 4.24 -6.01 22.70
CA HIS A 364 3.95 -7.29 22.04
C HIS A 364 2.58 -7.89 22.42
N MET A 365 1.95 -7.42 23.49
CA MET A 365 0.57 -7.82 23.80
C MET A 365 -0.46 -7.05 22.99
N VAL A 366 -0.17 -5.77 22.69
CA VAL A 366 -1.08 -4.95 21.88
C VAL A 366 -0.87 -5.12 20.38
N LEU A 367 0.32 -5.55 19.99
CA LEU A 367 0.69 -5.86 18.61
C LEU A 367 1.78 -6.94 18.63
N PRO A 368 1.42 -8.24 18.51
CA PRO A 368 2.39 -9.34 18.58
C PRO A 368 3.53 -9.22 17.58
N GLU A 369 3.27 -8.69 16.39
CA GLU A 369 4.24 -8.49 15.29
C GLU A 369 5.08 -7.22 15.46
N SER A 370 4.90 -6.46 16.54
CA SER A 370 5.62 -5.19 16.75
C SER A 370 7.12 -5.41 16.89
N ILE A 371 7.89 -4.61 16.15
CA ILE A 371 9.34 -4.51 16.34
C ILE A 371 9.69 -3.60 17.54
N MET A 372 8.71 -2.91 18.15
CA MET A 372 8.94 -2.02 19.27
C MET A 372 9.52 -2.79 20.46
N PRO A 373 10.75 -2.52 20.91
CA PRO A 373 11.32 -3.19 22.05
C PRO A 373 10.62 -2.75 23.34
N LYS A 374 10.56 -3.65 24.32
CA LYS A 374 10.11 -3.30 25.66
C LYS A 374 11.25 -2.57 26.36
N ILE A 375 11.03 -1.32 26.74
CA ILE A 375 12.01 -0.51 27.48
C ILE A 375 11.63 -0.53 28.96
N GLN A 376 12.55 -0.98 29.81
CA GLN A 376 12.35 -0.92 31.25
C GLN A 376 12.50 0.51 31.75
N MET A 377 11.50 1.03 32.42
CA MET A 377 11.50 2.35 33.01
C MET A 377 10.61 2.43 34.26
N PRO A 378 10.83 3.40 35.17
CA PRO A 378 10.02 3.60 36.35
C PRO A 378 8.55 3.88 35.99
N LYS A 379 7.61 3.39 36.80
CA LYS A 379 6.15 3.59 36.57
C LYS A 379 5.73 5.06 36.48
N ASN A 380 6.39 5.95 37.22
CA ASN A 380 6.15 7.40 37.15
C ASN A 380 6.58 8.02 35.81
N TRP A 381 7.60 7.46 35.14
CA TRP A 381 8.00 7.87 33.80
C TRP A 381 6.96 7.40 32.77
N ILE A 382 6.49 6.16 32.89
CA ILE A 382 5.42 5.64 32.01
C ILE A 382 4.19 6.53 32.09
N LYS A 383 3.73 6.86 33.32
CA LYS A 383 2.58 7.74 33.51
C LYS A 383 2.80 9.13 32.93
N LEU A 384 3.99 9.71 33.10
CA LEU A 384 4.35 11.02 32.56
C LEU A 384 4.35 11.01 31.03
N ILE A 385 5.00 10.01 30.40
CA ILE A 385 5.04 9.90 28.93
C ILE A 385 3.66 9.62 28.37
N GLN A 386 2.88 8.74 29.00
CA GLN A 386 1.49 8.49 28.62
C GLN A 386 0.67 9.78 28.61
N SER A 387 0.71 10.55 29.71
CA SER A 387 -0.04 11.80 29.83
C SER A 387 0.44 12.85 28.83
N TYR A 388 1.75 12.94 28.58
CA TYR A 388 2.31 13.82 27.54
C TYR A 388 1.80 13.43 26.15
N LEU A 389 1.97 12.18 25.75
CA LEU A 389 1.56 11.68 24.43
C LEU A 389 0.04 11.73 24.22
N ALA A 390 -0.77 11.54 25.28
CA ALA A 390 -2.23 11.64 25.19
C ALA A 390 -2.72 13.05 24.83
N HIS A 391 -1.87 14.06 24.96
CA HIS A 391 -2.18 15.46 24.65
C HIS A 391 -1.43 16.00 23.43
N THR A 392 -0.62 15.18 22.75
CA THR A 392 0.00 15.58 21.47
C THR A 392 -1.05 15.68 20.37
N ASN A 393 -1.03 16.78 19.63
CA ASN A 393 -2.00 17.06 18.56
C ASN A 393 -1.38 17.95 17.46
N THR A 394 -0.10 17.83 17.20
CA THR A 394 0.57 18.59 16.14
C THR A 394 0.37 17.88 14.82
N GLU A 395 -0.22 18.54 13.84
CA GLU A 395 -0.36 17.96 12.51
C GLU A 395 1.01 17.63 11.90
N THR A 396 1.11 16.44 11.34
CA THR A 396 2.31 16.02 10.64
C THR A 396 2.11 16.17 9.15
N LYS A 397 3.17 16.55 8.45
CA LYS A 397 3.21 16.65 6.99
C LYS A 397 3.95 15.46 6.37
N SER A 398 4.10 14.38 7.10
CA SER A 398 4.78 13.19 6.60
C SER A 398 4.05 12.64 5.37
N LYS A 399 4.82 12.38 4.31
CA LYS A 399 4.34 11.72 3.09
C LYS A 399 4.88 10.30 3.04
N TYR A 400 4.21 9.45 2.30
CA TYR A 400 4.77 8.14 1.97
C TYR A 400 6.10 8.30 1.23
N ALA A 401 7.05 7.45 1.58
CA ALA A 401 8.31 7.35 0.84
C ALA A 401 8.01 6.92 -0.60
N ASN A 402 8.71 7.52 -1.55
CA ASN A 402 8.59 7.14 -2.95
C ASN A 402 9.24 5.78 -3.16
N LEU A 403 8.48 4.82 -3.70
CA LEU A 403 8.87 3.42 -3.83
C LEU A 403 9.96 3.20 -4.89
N ILE A 404 10.15 4.13 -5.82
CA ILE A 404 11.23 4.04 -6.81
C ILE A 404 12.54 4.57 -6.25
N ILE A 405 12.49 5.62 -5.42
CA ILE A 405 13.67 6.23 -4.79
C ILE A 405 14.12 5.41 -3.57
N ASN A 406 13.15 4.92 -2.81
CA ASN A 406 13.34 4.11 -1.62
C ASN A 406 12.65 2.75 -1.83
N PRO A 407 13.24 1.86 -2.64
CA PRO A 407 12.58 0.62 -3.00
C PRO A 407 12.30 -0.22 -1.75
N PRO A 408 11.10 -0.82 -1.66
CA PRO A 408 10.77 -1.71 -0.56
C PRO A 408 11.63 -2.96 -0.61
N TYR A 409 11.96 -3.48 0.56
CA TYR A 409 12.67 -4.76 0.66
C TYR A 409 11.78 -5.84 1.27
N LYS A 410 12.09 -7.09 0.92
CA LYS A 410 11.37 -8.24 1.49
C LYS A 410 11.83 -8.43 2.94
N VAL A 411 10.88 -8.35 3.87
CA VAL A 411 11.10 -8.71 5.27
C VAL A 411 11.18 -10.23 5.36
N SER A 412 12.38 -10.77 5.12
CA SER A 412 12.60 -12.23 5.03
C SER A 412 13.39 -12.81 6.20
N THR A 413 14.09 -11.97 6.95
CA THR A 413 14.91 -12.40 8.08
C THR A 413 14.65 -11.52 9.30
N PRO A 414 14.91 -12.03 10.52
CA PRO A 414 14.84 -11.22 11.73
C PRO A 414 15.75 -9.99 11.68
N TYR A 415 16.93 -10.09 11.06
CA TYR A 415 17.83 -8.95 10.83
C TYR A 415 17.16 -7.87 9.97
N ASN A 416 16.54 -8.26 8.86
CA ASN A 416 15.86 -7.31 7.96
C ASN A 416 14.72 -6.57 8.66
N THR A 417 14.03 -7.25 9.58
CA THR A 417 12.93 -6.67 10.36
C THR A 417 13.42 -5.70 11.43
N ASN A 418 14.41 -6.13 12.24
CA ASN A 418 14.76 -5.47 13.48
C ASN A 418 15.95 -4.49 13.32
N CYS A 419 16.90 -4.79 12.43
CA CYS A 419 18.19 -4.08 12.35
C CYS A 419 18.36 -3.28 11.06
N ALA A 420 17.99 -3.86 9.92
CA ALA A 420 18.21 -3.25 8.61
C ALA A 420 17.52 -1.89 8.41
N PRO A 421 16.38 -1.56 9.03
CA PRO A 421 15.80 -0.22 8.92
C PRO A 421 16.79 0.91 9.27
N CYS A 422 17.71 0.67 10.19
CA CYS A 422 18.78 1.60 10.58
C CYS A 422 20.12 1.21 9.96
N HIS A 423 20.51 -0.07 10.07
CA HIS A 423 21.86 -0.53 9.73
C HIS A 423 22.03 -0.95 8.26
N GLY A 424 20.97 -0.88 7.43
CA GLY A 424 20.99 -1.34 6.04
C GLY A 424 20.89 -2.86 5.90
N ILE A 425 20.32 -3.33 4.80
CA ILE A 425 20.18 -4.78 4.50
C ILE A 425 21.56 -5.44 4.26
N MET A 426 22.54 -4.65 3.86
CA MET A 426 23.93 -5.07 3.67
C MET A 426 24.80 -4.80 4.89
N GLY A 427 24.23 -4.29 5.99
CA GLY A 427 25.00 -3.94 7.19
C GLY A 427 25.87 -2.68 7.08
N ASP A 428 25.66 -1.87 6.05
CA ASP A 428 26.48 -0.71 5.68
C ASP A 428 26.17 0.58 6.48
N GLY A 429 25.19 0.52 7.38
CA GLY A 429 24.73 1.69 8.15
C GLY A 429 23.80 2.62 7.39
N MET A 430 23.38 2.26 6.17
CA MET A 430 22.58 3.10 5.27
C MET A 430 21.10 2.67 5.18
N GLY A 431 20.53 2.16 6.27
CA GLY A 431 19.09 1.88 6.31
C GLY A 431 18.27 3.14 6.09
N PHE A 432 17.03 2.97 5.59
CA PHE A 432 16.14 4.11 5.23
C PHE A 432 15.88 5.07 6.41
N ASN A 433 16.02 4.60 7.65
CA ASN A 433 15.87 5.41 8.86
C ASN A 433 17.15 6.19 9.21
N ALA A 434 18.31 5.80 8.69
CA ALA A 434 19.62 6.36 9.06
C ALA A 434 19.67 7.87 8.84
N SER A 435 19.14 8.37 7.71
CA SER A 435 19.11 9.80 7.39
C SER A 435 18.22 10.64 8.32
N SER A 436 17.34 10.00 9.10
CA SER A 436 16.45 10.66 10.07
C SER A 436 17.05 10.73 11.48
N LEU A 437 18.21 10.12 11.69
CA LEU A 437 18.88 10.06 13.00
C LEU A 437 20.01 11.08 13.07
N PRO A 438 20.24 11.71 14.25
CA PRO A 438 21.33 12.68 14.43
C PRO A 438 22.73 12.04 14.45
N VAL A 439 22.80 10.71 14.62
CA VAL A 439 24.03 9.93 14.62
C VAL A 439 23.84 8.76 13.68
N SER A 440 24.76 8.60 12.74
CA SER A 440 24.73 7.48 11.79
C SER A 440 24.80 6.13 12.51
N PRO A 441 23.96 5.16 12.12
CA PRO A 441 24.08 3.79 12.60
C PRO A 441 25.44 3.19 12.26
N GLY A 442 25.88 2.22 13.08
CA GLY A 442 27.16 1.55 12.85
C GLY A 442 27.19 0.83 11.50
N ASN A 443 28.29 1.00 10.78
CA ASN A 443 28.58 0.24 9.57
C ASN A 443 29.26 -1.08 9.96
N PHE A 444 28.58 -2.19 9.71
CA PHE A 444 29.07 -3.54 10.03
C PHE A 444 29.99 -4.11 8.93
N THR A 445 30.10 -3.46 7.77
CA THR A 445 31.02 -3.87 6.72
C THR A 445 32.45 -3.33 6.95
N ASP A 446 32.62 -2.40 7.90
CA ASP A 446 33.93 -1.86 8.24
C ASP A 446 34.72 -2.82 9.12
N GLU A 447 35.55 -3.66 8.47
CA GLU A 447 36.42 -4.62 9.13
C GLU A 447 37.34 -3.97 10.18
N LYS A 448 37.89 -2.78 9.89
CA LYS A 448 38.83 -2.10 10.80
C LYS A 448 38.21 -1.72 12.14
N ILE A 449 36.90 -1.43 12.13
CA ILE A 449 36.16 -1.06 13.34
C ILE A 449 35.60 -2.30 14.03
N ILE A 450 35.03 -3.22 13.28
CA ILE A 450 34.28 -4.37 13.84
C ILE A 450 35.27 -5.44 14.38
N SER A 451 36.43 -5.65 13.75
CA SER A 451 37.44 -6.60 14.23
C SER A 451 38.03 -6.23 15.59
N LEU A 452 37.98 -4.95 15.97
CA LEU A 452 38.43 -4.50 17.29
C LEU A 452 37.44 -4.79 18.42
N ARG A 453 36.23 -5.22 18.12
CA ARG A 453 35.17 -5.47 19.10
C ARG A 453 35.03 -6.96 19.36
N SER A 454 35.02 -7.34 20.64
CA SER A 454 34.70 -8.72 21.01
C SER A 454 33.23 -9.06 20.74
N ASP A 455 32.92 -10.35 20.61
CA ASP A 455 31.53 -10.80 20.47
C ASP A 455 30.68 -10.42 21.69
N ASN A 456 31.26 -10.45 22.89
CA ASN A 456 30.59 -9.96 24.10
C ASN A 456 30.23 -8.47 24.01
N THR A 457 31.13 -7.63 23.48
CA THR A 457 30.87 -6.19 23.29
C THR A 457 29.74 -5.96 22.28
N LEU A 458 29.70 -6.73 21.21
CA LEU A 458 28.59 -6.68 20.23
C LEU A 458 27.30 -7.18 20.86
N PHE A 459 27.34 -8.28 21.58
CA PHE A 459 26.21 -8.85 22.31
C PHE A 459 25.62 -7.82 23.29
N ASP A 460 26.46 -7.24 24.18
CA ASP A 460 26.02 -6.29 25.20
C ASP A 460 25.43 -5.03 24.56
N THR A 461 26.00 -4.58 23.42
CA THR A 461 25.44 -3.44 22.67
C THR A 461 24.03 -3.74 22.15
N ILE A 462 23.78 -4.94 21.63
CA ILE A 462 22.44 -5.35 21.17
C ILE A 462 21.51 -5.56 22.38
N TYR A 463 21.96 -6.28 23.39
CA TYR A 463 21.15 -6.60 24.57
C TYR A 463 20.69 -5.36 25.33
N GLY A 464 21.61 -4.48 25.67
CA GLY A 464 21.37 -3.33 26.53
C GLY A 464 21.15 -1.99 25.78
N GLY A 465 21.32 -1.99 24.47
CA GLY A 465 21.23 -0.78 23.65
C GLY A 465 22.51 0.06 23.66
N GLY A 466 22.54 1.08 22.79
CA GLY A 466 23.75 1.88 22.61
C GLY A 466 24.18 2.68 23.86
N LYS A 467 23.22 3.14 24.66
CA LYS A 467 23.51 3.99 25.83
C LYS A 467 24.40 3.31 26.88
N ILE A 468 24.19 2.02 27.18
CA ILE A 468 24.99 1.31 28.17
C ILE A 468 26.47 1.14 27.75
N MET A 469 26.71 1.17 26.44
CA MET A 469 28.05 1.08 25.85
C MET A 469 28.65 2.45 25.51
N ASN A 470 28.12 3.51 26.10
CA ASN A 470 28.52 4.91 25.85
C ASN A 470 28.43 5.30 24.38
N LYS A 471 27.40 4.77 23.68
CA LYS A 471 27.02 5.08 22.30
C LYS A 471 25.70 5.80 22.25
N SER A 472 25.17 6.00 21.06
CA SER A 472 23.89 6.68 20.87
C SER A 472 22.73 5.94 21.57
N HIS A 473 21.94 6.67 22.36
CA HIS A 473 20.71 6.16 22.99
C HIS A 473 19.61 5.85 21.95
N PHE A 474 19.75 6.30 20.70
CA PHE A 474 18.81 5.96 19.61
C PHE A 474 18.89 4.48 19.22
N MET A 475 19.97 3.76 19.54
CA MET A 475 20.04 2.31 19.46
C MET A 475 19.29 1.70 20.67
N PRO A 476 18.09 1.10 20.47
CA PRO A 476 17.28 0.58 21.57
C PRO A 476 17.88 -0.71 22.15
N PRO A 477 17.53 -1.04 23.42
CA PRO A 477 17.85 -2.34 24.01
C PRO A 477 16.94 -3.43 23.46
N TRP A 478 17.51 -4.55 23.03
CA TRP A 478 16.77 -5.68 22.47
C TRP A 478 16.62 -6.87 23.41
N GLY A 479 17.31 -6.87 24.57
CA GLY A 479 17.34 -8.01 25.50
C GLY A 479 16.01 -8.38 26.16
N GLN A 480 14.98 -7.53 26.04
CA GLN A 480 13.62 -7.85 26.50
C GLN A 480 12.71 -8.38 25.38
N LYS A 481 13.18 -8.36 24.14
CA LYS A 481 12.47 -8.88 22.97
C LYS A 481 13.14 -10.13 22.41
N LEU A 482 14.47 -10.11 22.32
CA LEU A 482 15.26 -11.20 21.75
C LEU A 482 15.82 -12.08 22.86
N SER A 483 15.83 -13.36 22.62
CA SER A 483 16.54 -14.32 23.45
C SER A 483 18.06 -14.15 23.33
N ARG A 484 18.80 -14.67 24.30
CA ARG A 484 20.27 -14.65 24.23
C ARG A 484 20.79 -15.37 22.98
N GLN A 485 20.16 -16.46 22.60
CA GLN A 485 20.54 -17.22 21.42
C GLN A 485 20.35 -16.41 20.12
N GLU A 486 19.21 -15.74 19.97
CA GLU A 486 18.98 -14.87 18.82
C GLU A 486 19.99 -13.73 18.74
N ILE A 487 20.40 -13.15 19.89
CA ILE A 487 21.43 -12.08 19.87
C ILE A 487 22.80 -12.65 19.44
N VAL A 488 23.14 -13.86 19.84
CA VAL A 488 24.37 -14.54 19.36
C VAL A 488 24.33 -14.74 17.84
N GLU A 489 23.17 -15.12 17.30
CA GLU A 489 22.98 -15.26 15.86
C GLU A 489 23.17 -13.92 15.13
N TYR A 490 22.65 -12.80 15.68
CA TYR A 490 22.92 -11.47 15.14
C TYR A 490 24.39 -11.07 15.21
N VAL A 491 25.12 -11.40 16.28
CA VAL A 491 26.56 -11.18 16.36
C VAL A 491 27.26 -11.94 15.23
N SER A 492 26.87 -13.18 14.99
CA SER A 492 27.38 -14.00 13.88
C SER A 492 27.08 -13.36 12.51
N GLU A 493 25.88 -12.78 12.34
CA GLU A 493 25.52 -12.06 11.12
C GLU A 493 26.39 -10.81 10.91
N ILE A 494 26.65 -10.04 11.97
CA ILE A 494 27.56 -8.88 11.92
C ILE A 494 28.96 -9.34 11.48
N ARG A 495 29.46 -10.49 11.98
CA ARG A 495 30.76 -11.05 11.56
C ARG A 495 30.77 -11.42 10.06
N LYS A 496 29.67 -11.89 9.51
CA LYS A 496 29.55 -12.16 8.07
C LYS A 496 29.64 -10.88 7.24
N PHE A 497 29.01 -9.78 7.68
CA PHE A 497 29.11 -8.50 6.98
C PHE A 497 30.53 -7.97 6.91
N CYS A 498 31.29 -7.99 8.00
CA CYS A 498 32.70 -7.54 7.99
C CYS A 498 33.69 -8.59 7.47
N GLN A 499 33.28 -9.84 7.31
CA GLN A 499 34.17 -10.96 7.00
C GLN A 499 35.36 -11.03 7.99
N CYS A 500 35.14 -10.68 9.26
CA CYS A 500 36.17 -10.50 10.24
C CYS A 500 35.96 -11.35 11.50
N ASN A 501 37.06 -11.69 12.17
CA ASN A 501 37.06 -12.41 13.43
C ASN A 501 37.09 -11.44 14.63
N PRO A 502 36.60 -11.89 15.82
CA PRO A 502 36.83 -11.15 17.06
C PRO A 502 38.32 -11.05 17.37
N PRO A 503 38.75 -10.04 18.13
CA PRO A 503 40.16 -9.87 18.50
C PRO A 503 40.66 -11.05 19.31
N GLU A 504 41.94 -11.46 19.14
CA GLU A 504 42.54 -12.63 19.74
C GLU A 504 42.40 -12.67 21.27
N TRP A 505 42.55 -11.51 21.93
CA TRP A 505 42.41 -11.40 23.38
C TRP A 505 41.03 -11.79 23.92
N SER A 506 40.01 -11.82 23.07
CA SER A 506 38.62 -12.12 23.46
C SER A 506 38.20 -13.56 23.18
N LYS A 507 39.06 -14.38 22.61
CA LYS A 507 38.77 -15.78 22.23
C LYS A 507 38.97 -16.80 23.38
N LYS A 508 39.10 -16.32 24.62
CA LYS A 508 39.28 -17.19 25.79
C LYS A 508 37.96 -17.69 26.33
#